data_ed752cf1c3918ae48b125dfdf52c7698
#
_entry.id   ed752cf1c3918ae48b125dfdf52c7698
#
_cell.length_a   1.000
_cell.length_b   1.000
_cell.length_c   1.000
_cell.angle_alpha   90.00
_cell.angle_beta   90.00
_cell.angle_gamma   90.00
#
_symmetry.space_group_name_H-M   'P 1'
#
loop_
_entity.id
_entity.type
_entity.pdbx_description
1 polymer ?
#
loop_
_entity_poly.entity_id
_entity_poly.type
_entity_poly.pdbx_seq_one_letter_code
_entity_poly.pdbx_strand_id
1 'polypeptide(L)'
;MSLTVTASKIKSGHDGVVAVLLAGGRGTRLGALTARESKPAVPFLGELRIVDFVMANALASGITSMTVCTQWAPTGLVHHLQSHWAPQFRDGLTFRYGPDVVGEPGFEGTAHAVASLAEEFDAAGVKDLLVLSADHVYQMDYRNLVTSHRQSGKPMTVAGLPVPLSEATGFGVFEVEGACHAKRFVEKPKTPPAMAEAPDRALASMGIYVAQWSWLRRILNATPMPMDFGNDVLPRAVEVGDVGVFCFADPNPKKTPYWRDVGTVDALESARRDFETPKRPFSLPILPNNVAAYP
;
A
#
# COMPACT_ATOMS: atom_id res chain seq x y z
N MET A 1 24.59 14.21 -4.14
CA MET A 1 24.88 12.93 -4.80
C MET A 1 23.62 12.54 -5.55
N SER A 2 23.60 12.62 -6.86
CA SER A 2 22.45 12.22 -7.67
C SER A 2 22.23 10.71 -7.47
N LEU A 3 21.06 10.32 -6.99
CA LEU A 3 20.63 8.92 -7.01
C LEU A 3 20.52 8.54 -8.49
N THR A 4 21.50 7.84 -9.03
CA THR A 4 21.42 7.29 -10.38
C THR A 4 20.37 6.18 -10.33
N VAL A 5 19.10 6.58 -10.39
CA VAL A 5 17.98 5.66 -10.55
C VAL A 5 18.11 5.14 -11.98
N THR A 6 18.57 3.90 -12.10
CA THR A 6 18.63 3.21 -13.39
C THR A 6 17.24 3.29 -14.03
N ALA A 7 17.16 3.78 -15.26
CA ALA A 7 15.94 3.87 -16.05
C ALA A 7 15.48 2.45 -16.48
N SER A 8 15.27 1.55 -15.51
CA SER A 8 14.72 0.23 -15.78
C SER A 8 13.25 0.39 -16.17
N LYS A 9 12.86 -0.27 -17.26
CA LYS A 9 11.46 -0.30 -17.69
C LYS A 9 10.62 -1.12 -16.71
N ILE A 10 9.41 -0.65 -16.44
CA ILE A 10 8.41 -1.43 -15.71
C ILE A 10 8.09 -2.67 -16.54
N LYS A 11 8.05 -3.84 -15.88
CA LYS A 11 7.68 -5.10 -16.52
C LYS A 11 6.37 -5.58 -15.90
N SER A 12 5.44 -6.06 -16.72
CA SER A 12 4.26 -6.74 -16.21
C SER A 12 4.64 -8.12 -15.64
N GLY A 13 4.09 -8.47 -14.48
CA GLY A 13 4.22 -9.80 -13.91
C GLY A 13 3.49 -10.86 -14.74
N HIS A 14 3.63 -12.13 -14.34
CA HIS A 14 3.16 -13.31 -15.09
C HIS A 14 1.68 -13.25 -15.53
N ASP A 15 0.79 -12.62 -14.73
CA ASP A 15 -0.66 -12.52 -14.99
C ASP A 15 -1.12 -11.11 -15.39
N GLY A 16 -0.19 -10.22 -15.77
CA GLY A 16 -0.49 -8.83 -16.08
C GLY A 16 -0.74 -7.95 -14.84
N VAL A 17 -0.40 -8.46 -13.64
CA VAL A 17 -0.43 -7.67 -12.39
C VAL A 17 0.91 -6.98 -12.20
N VAL A 18 0.88 -5.67 -11.96
CA VAL A 18 2.05 -4.89 -11.55
C VAL A 18 1.74 -4.26 -10.20
N ALA A 19 2.71 -4.31 -9.29
CA ALA A 19 2.60 -3.61 -8.02
C ALA A 19 3.24 -2.22 -8.09
N VAL A 20 2.58 -1.24 -7.50
CA VAL A 20 3.14 0.07 -7.20
C VAL A 20 3.13 0.30 -5.69
N LEU A 21 4.29 0.62 -5.13
CA LEU A 21 4.48 0.90 -3.71
C LEU A 21 4.58 2.41 -3.52
N LEU A 22 3.61 2.98 -2.83
CA LEU A 22 3.58 4.41 -2.51
C LEU A 22 4.38 4.65 -1.21
N ALA A 23 5.59 5.16 -1.35
CA ALA A 23 6.57 5.34 -0.28
C ALA A 23 7.07 6.78 -0.13
N GLY A 24 6.32 7.77 -0.66
CA GLY A 24 6.72 9.19 -0.68
C GLY A 24 6.38 9.97 0.58
N GLY A 25 5.59 9.42 1.48
CA GLY A 25 5.05 10.14 2.65
C GLY A 25 6.11 10.54 3.67
N ARG A 26 6.04 11.79 4.15
CA ARG A 26 6.99 12.33 5.14
C ARG A 26 6.82 11.73 6.55
N GLY A 27 5.60 11.34 6.93
CA GLY A 27 5.33 10.77 8.25
C GLY A 27 5.58 11.73 9.41
N THR A 28 5.21 13.00 9.29
CA THR A 28 5.53 14.09 10.25
C THR A 28 5.12 13.79 11.69
N ARG A 29 4.06 12.97 11.90
CA ARG A 29 3.59 12.55 13.23
C ARG A 29 4.57 11.66 13.99
N LEU A 30 5.59 11.10 13.33
CA LEU A 30 6.69 10.34 13.94
C LEU A 30 7.84 11.23 14.43
N GLY A 31 7.74 12.55 14.26
CA GLY A 31 8.65 13.54 14.81
C GLY A 31 10.11 13.32 14.40
N ALA A 32 10.98 13.13 15.38
CA ALA A 32 12.42 12.97 15.16
C ALA A 32 12.78 11.73 14.32
N LEU A 33 11.98 10.66 14.34
CA LEU A 33 12.22 9.43 13.58
C LEU A 33 12.16 9.66 12.06
N THR A 34 11.39 10.65 11.62
CA THR A 34 11.23 10.99 10.19
C THR A 34 11.85 12.33 9.80
N ALA A 35 12.69 12.92 10.67
CA ALA A 35 13.38 14.16 10.36
C ALA A 35 14.35 14.02 9.18
N ARG A 36 14.99 12.85 9.03
CA ARG A 36 16.00 12.55 7.99
C ARG A 36 15.73 11.26 7.22
N GLU A 37 14.65 10.55 7.54
CA GLU A 37 14.26 9.29 6.94
C GLU A 37 12.78 9.34 6.55
N SER A 38 12.39 8.64 5.48
CA SER A 38 10.98 8.45 5.15
C SER A 38 10.31 7.49 6.15
N LYS A 39 8.99 7.61 6.40
CA LYS A 39 8.26 6.71 7.31
C LYS A 39 8.50 5.23 7.01
N PRO A 40 8.46 4.76 5.74
CA PRO A 40 8.74 3.35 5.44
C PRO A 40 10.14 2.86 5.84
N ALA A 41 11.12 3.78 5.91
CA ALA A 41 12.50 3.46 6.28
C ALA A 41 12.75 3.43 7.79
N VAL A 42 11.77 3.86 8.61
CA VAL A 42 11.91 3.85 10.07
C VAL A 42 12.14 2.42 10.56
N PRO A 43 13.17 2.18 11.42
CA PRO A 43 13.41 0.87 12.03
C PRO A 43 12.16 0.35 12.75
N PHE A 44 11.93 -0.96 12.68
CA PHE A 44 10.84 -1.61 13.41
C PHE A 44 11.39 -2.45 14.57
N LEU A 45 12.03 -3.58 14.29
CA LEU A 45 12.71 -4.44 15.27
C LEU A 45 13.99 -5.01 14.65
N GLY A 46 15.11 -4.94 15.37
CA GLY A 46 16.41 -5.35 14.84
C GLY A 46 16.78 -4.55 13.60
N GLU A 47 17.08 -5.23 12.50
CA GLU A 47 17.39 -4.62 11.20
C GLU A 47 16.14 -4.34 10.35
N LEU A 48 14.97 -4.83 10.76
CA LEU A 48 13.73 -4.65 10.04
C LEU A 48 13.28 -3.19 10.06
N ARG A 49 12.73 -2.76 8.94
CA ARG A 49 12.07 -1.46 8.75
C ARG A 49 10.58 -1.67 8.46
N ILE A 50 9.78 -0.63 8.60
CA ILE A 50 8.32 -0.72 8.37
C ILE A 50 8.01 -1.27 6.97
N VAL A 51 8.75 -0.88 5.94
CA VAL A 51 8.55 -1.33 4.56
C VAL A 51 8.72 -2.84 4.37
N ASP A 52 9.48 -3.52 5.24
CA ASP A 52 9.80 -4.94 5.06
C ASP A 52 8.58 -5.85 5.17
N PHE A 53 7.53 -5.43 5.87
CA PHE A 53 6.27 -6.16 5.94
C PHE A 53 5.58 -6.23 4.56
N VAL A 54 5.49 -5.10 3.86
CA VAL A 54 4.92 -5.04 2.51
C VAL A 54 5.77 -5.79 1.50
N MET A 55 7.10 -5.65 1.59
CA MET A 55 8.03 -6.36 0.70
C MET A 55 7.92 -7.89 0.85
N ALA A 56 7.86 -8.36 2.10
CA ALA A 56 7.67 -9.79 2.39
C ALA A 56 6.31 -10.30 1.89
N ASN A 57 5.23 -9.55 2.10
CA ASN A 57 3.91 -9.89 1.59
C ASN A 57 3.92 -9.98 0.06
N ALA A 58 4.53 -9.01 -0.61
CA ALA A 58 4.60 -8.98 -2.07
C ALA A 58 5.36 -10.21 -2.63
N LEU A 59 6.52 -10.50 -2.05
CA LEU A 59 7.33 -11.65 -2.47
C LEU A 59 6.59 -12.97 -2.21
N ALA A 60 6.01 -13.16 -1.01
CA ALA A 60 5.22 -14.34 -0.65
C ALA A 60 3.97 -14.51 -1.53
N SER A 61 3.43 -13.41 -2.05
CA SER A 61 2.30 -13.39 -2.99
C SER A 61 2.70 -13.64 -4.44
N GLY A 62 4.00 -13.85 -4.72
CA GLY A 62 4.49 -14.10 -6.08
C GLY A 62 4.57 -12.86 -6.97
N ILE A 63 4.59 -11.66 -6.39
CA ILE A 63 4.85 -10.43 -7.13
C ILE A 63 6.31 -10.41 -7.59
N THR A 64 6.52 -10.33 -8.90
CA THR A 64 7.86 -10.44 -9.52
C THR A 64 8.43 -9.10 -9.94
N SER A 65 7.58 -8.05 -10.03
CA SER A 65 7.96 -6.70 -10.42
C SER A 65 7.21 -5.68 -9.56
N MET A 66 7.90 -4.63 -9.14
CA MET A 66 7.29 -3.57 -8.35
C MET A 66 7.92 -2.21 -8.68
N THR A 67 7.08 -1.18 -8.80
CA THR A 67 7.53 0.21 -8.89
C THR A 67 7.40 0.88 -7.54
N VAL A 68 8.49 1.45 -7.03
CA VAL A 68 8.54 2.14 -5.74
C VAL A 68 8.57 3.65 -5.98
N CYS A 69 7.48 4.33 -5.64
CA CYS A 69 7.37 5.79 -5.73
C CYS A 69 7.88 6.41 -4.43
N THR A 70 8.96 7.18 -4.53
CA THR A 70 9.61 7.84 -3.39
C THR A 70 9.58 9.35 -3.54
N GLN A 71 9.69 10.07 -2.41
CA GLN A 71 9.76 11.54 -2.43
C GLN A 71 10.57 12.08 -1.25
N TRP A 72 10.03 12.04 -0.02
CA TRP A 72 10.72 12.56 1.16
C TRP A 72 11.86 11.63 1.61
N ALA A 73 13.08 12.20 1.77
CA ALA A 73 14.27 11.52 2.31
C ALA A 73 14.45 10.07 1.80
N PRO A 74 14.51 9.83 0.47
CA PRO A 74 14.41 8.50 -0.11
C PRO A 74 15.67 7.66 0.06
N THR A 75 16.83 8.26 0.35
CA THR A 75 18.16 7.60 0.25
C THR A 75 18.26 6.35 1.11
N GLY A 76 17.88 6.44 2.39
CA GLY A 76 17.95 5.29 3.31
C GLY A 76 16.99 4.18 2.91
N LEU A 77 15.77 4.53 2.46
CA LEU A 77 14.79 3.57 1.96
C LEU A 77 15.28 2.84 0.70
N VAL A 78 15.73 3.61 -0.30
CA VAL A 78 16.19 3.06 -1.59
C VAL A 78 17.38 2.13 -1.37
N HIS A 79 18.36 2.56 -0.57
CA HIS A 79 19.52 1.71 -0.24
C HIS A 79 19.11 0.41 0.44
N HIS A 80 18.20 0.45 1.42
CA HIS A 80 17.70 -0.73 2.11
C HIS A 80 16.99 -1.69 1.15
N LEU A 81 16.09 -1.17 0.30
CA LEU A 81 15.38 -1.98 -0.68
C LEU A 81 16.29 -2.58 -1.75
N GLN A 82 17.28 -1.82 -2.23
CA GLN A 82 18.27 -2.32 -3.19
C GLN A 82 19.14 -3.42 -2.60
N SER A 83 19.56 -3.26 -1.34
CA SER A 83 20.48 -4.21 -0.69
C SER A 83 19.80 -5.52 -0.32
N HIS A 84 18.55 -5.49 0.16
CA HIS A 84 17.88 -6.68 0.69
C HIS A 84 16.83 -7.28 -0.25
N TRP A 85 16.03 -6.44 -0.90
CA TRP A 85 14.83 -6.90 -1.60
C TRP A 85 14.96 -6.96 -3.12
N ALA A 86 15.68 -6.03 -3.75
CA ALA A 86 15.76 -5.99 -5.21
C ALA A 86 16.26 -7.29 -5.83
N PRO A 87 17.23 -8.03 -5.25
CA PRO A 87 17.67 -9.32 -5.78
C PRO A 87 16.60 -10.41 -5.80
N GLN A 88 15.55 -10.26 -4.99
CA GLN A 88 14.48 -11.24 -4.86
C GLN A 88 13.36 -11.04 -5.90
N PHE A 89 13.25 -9.86 -6.46
CA PHE A 89 12.23 -9.55 -7.48
C PHE A 89 12.78 -9.88 -8.86
N ARG A 90 12.34 -11.02 -9.41
CA ARG A 90 12.84 -11.56 -10.69
C ARG A 90 12.78 -10.57 -11.85
N ASP A 91 11.69 -9.80 -11.93
CA ASP A 91 11.44 -8.81 -12.97
C ASP A 91 11.85 -7.39 -12.53
N GLY A 92 12.33 -7.26 -11.29
CA GLY A 92 13.03 -6.12 -10.74
C GLY A 92 12.20 -5.19 -9.87
N LEU A 93 12.89 -4.37 -9.08
CA LEU A 93 12.36 -3.18 -8.43
C LEU A 93 12.75 -1.94 -9.23
N THR A 94 11.75 -1.15 -9.61
CA THR A 94 11.94 0.11 -10.31
C THR A 94 11.67 1.26 -9.34
N PHE A 95 12.61 2.20 -9.20
CA PHE A 95 12.44 3.34 -8.31
C PHE A 95 12.07 4.58 -9.12
N ARG A 96 11.10 5.36 -8.63
CA ARG A 96 10.67 6.63 -9.20
C ARG A 96 10.66 7.69 -8.11
N TYR A 97 11.56 8.65 -8.22
CA TYR A 97 11.66 9.79 -7.32
C TYR A 97 10.79 10.92 -7.87
N GLY A 98 9.85 11.43 -7.06
CA GLY A 98 8.84 12.40 -7.50
C GLY A 98 9.43 13.60 -8.24
N PRO A 99 10.42 14.33 -7.68
CA PRO A 99 11.05 15.45 -8.37
C PRO A 99 11.71 15.10 -9.72
N ASP A 100 12.23 13.88 -9.88
CA ASP A 100 12.81 13.45 -11.16
C ASP A 100 11.72 13.15 -12.23
N VAL A 101 10.53 12.76 -11.77
CA VAL A 101 9.40 12.39 -12.66
C VAL A 101 8.61 13.61 -13.12
N VAL A 102 8.25 14.51 -12.19
CA VAL A 102 7.31 15.61 -12.43
C VAL A 102 7.90 17.00 -12.17
N GLY A 103 9.17 17.09 -11.77
CA GLY A 103 9.79 18.33 -11.28
C GLY A 103 9.45 18.62 -9.82
N GLU A 104 10.06 19.69 -9.27
CA GLU A 104 9.76 20.12 -7.89
C GLU A 104 8.31 20.67 -7.77
N PRO A 105 7.59 20.40 -6.66
CA PRO A 105 8.03 19.72 -5.44
C PRO A 105 7.90 18.18 -5.50
N GLY A 106 7.61 17.57 -6.63
CA GLY A 106 7.40 16.13 -6.81
C GLY A 106 5.91 15.76 -6.84
N PHE A 107 5.57 14.53 -6.40
CA PHE A 107 4.18 14.07 -6.41
C PHE A 107 3.33 14.85 -5.40
N GLU A 108 2.19 15.36 -5.85
CA GLU A 108 1.26 16.14 -5.02
C GLU A 108 0.23 15.27 -4.29
N GLY A 109 0.21 13.97 -4.57
CA GLY A 109 -0.67 13.01 -3.92
C GLY A 109 -0.48 11.60 -4.43
N THR A 110 -1.18 10.68 -3.81
CA THR A 110 -1.05 9.24 -4.09
C THR A 110 -1.55 8.86 -5.48
N ALA A 111 -2.64 9.45 -5.95
CA ALA A 111 -3.17 9.24 -7.30
C ALA A 111 -2.32 9.98 -8.35
N HIS A 112 -1.81 11.17 -8.03
CA HIS A 112 -0.88 11.89 -8.90
C HIS A 112 0.39 11.08 -9.16
N ALA A 113 0.97 10.42 -8.15
CA ALA A 113 2.13 9.56 -8.33
C ALA A 113 1.87 8.43 -9.34
N VAL A 114 0.71 7.79 -9.29
CA VAL A 114 0.32 6.74 -10.25
C VAL A 114 0.03 7.31 -11.63
N ALA A 115 -0.67 8.45 -11.71
CA ALA A 115 -0.98 9.14 -12.96
C ALA A 115 0.28 9.55 -13.73
N SER A 116 1.30 10.03 -13.01
CA SER A 116 2.58 10.46 -13.57
C SER A 116 3.40 9.34 -14.22
N LEU A 117 3.07 8.08 -13.92
CA LEU A 117 3.71 6.88 -14.48
C LEU A 117 2.83 6.15 -15.49
N ALA A 118 1.73 6.77 -15.89
CA ALA A 118 0.72 6.10 -16.69
C ALA A 118 1.23 5.58 -18.03
N GLU A 119 2.08 6.32 -18.71
CA GLU A 119 2.67 5.89 -19.99
C GLU A 119 3.61 4.67 -19.81
N GLU A 120 4.29 4.59 -18.67
CA GLU A 120 5.15 3.45 -18.37
C GLU A 120 4.30 2.18 -18.09
N PHE A 121 3.17 2.32 -17.39
CA PHE A 121 2.23 1.21 -17.18
C PHE A 121 1.54 0.78 -18.48
N ASP A 122 1.18 1.74 -19.35
CA ASP A 122 0.65 1.46 -20.69
C ASP A 122 1.67 0.66 -21.52
N ALA A 123 2.93 1.11 -21.54
CA ALA A 123 4.01 0.46 -22.27
C ALA A 123 4.35 -0.94 -21.72
N ALA A 124 4.13 -1.17 -20.42
CA ALA A 124 4.31 -2.47 -19.78
C ALA A 124 3.15 -3.43 -20.00
N GLY A 125 2.04 -2.99 -20.61
CA GLY A 125 0.84 -3.81 -20.84
C GLY A 125 0.16 -4.26 -19.54
N VAL A 126 0.12 -3.38 -18.53
CA VAL A 126 -0.51 -3.67 -17.24
C VAL A 126 -2.01 -3.93 -17.43
N LYS A 127 -2.50 -5.02 -16.85
CA LYS A 127 -3.94 -5.33 -16.80
C LYS A 127 -4.55 -4.88 -15.48
N ASP A 128 -3.95 -5.31 -14.38
CA ASP A 128 -4.37 -4.96 -13.02
C ASP A 128 -3.20 -4.28 -12.29
N LEU A 129 -3.45 -3.11 -11.73
CA LEU A 129 -2.48 -2.40 -10.89
C LEU A 129 -2.78 -2.68 -9.41
N LEU A 130 -1.82 -3.29 -8.72
CA LEU A 130 -1.84 -3.46 -7.27
C LEU A 130 -1.15 -2.27 -6.61
N VAL A 131 -1.93 -1.40 -5.98
CA VAL A 131 -1.43 -0.20 -5.28
C VAL A 131 -1.27 -0.51 -3.81
N LEU A 132 -0.06 -0.33 -3.28
CA LEU A 132 0.34 -0.66 -1.92
C LEU A 132 0.82 0.59 -1.18
N SER A 133 0.45 0.70 0.09
CA SER A 133 1.02 1.67 1.02
C SER A 133 2.22 1.06 1.74
N ALA A 134 3.32 1.81 1.83
CA ALA A 134 4.60 1.32 2.35
C ALA A 134 4.74 1.43 3.88
N ASP A 135 3.71 1.87 4.59
CA ASP A 135 3.82 2.42 5.94
C ASP A 135 2.94 1.73 7.00
N HIS A 136 2.48 0.50 6.71
CA HIS A 136 1.65 -0.31 7.59
C HIS A 136 2.32 -1.63 7.96
N VAL A 137 1.96 -2.16 9.14
CA VAL A 137 2.43 -3.45 9.65
C VAL A 137 1.30 -4.46 9.60
N TYR A 138 1.42 -5.47 8.72
CA TYR A 138 0.42 -6.53 8.52
C TYR A 138 1.01 -7.70 7.75
N GLN A 139 0.30 -8.82 7.72
CA GLN A 139 0.62 -9.97 6.86
C GLN A 139 -0.59 -10.27 5.98
N MET A 140 -0.40 -10.24 4.65
CA MET A 140 -1.46 -10.50 3.67
C MET A 140 -0.92 -11.26 2.46
N ASP A 141 -1.68 -12.23 1.98
CA ASP A 141 -1.48 -12.81 0.65
C ASP A 141 -2.29 -12.02 -0.38
N TYR A 142 -1.60 -11.23 -1.19
CA TYR A 142 -2.23 -10.39 -2.22
C TYR A 142 -2.91 -11.20 -3.34
N ARG A 143 -2.59 -12.49 -3.49
CA ARG A 143 -3.29 -13.37 -4.45
C ARG A 143 -4.78 -13.47 -4.12
N ASN A 144 -5.14 -13.49 -2.83
CA ASN A 144 -6.52 -13.52 -2.40
C ASN A 144 -7.26 -12.22 -2.78
N LEU A 145 -6.60 -11.07 -2.61
CA LEU A 145 -7.15 -9.77 -3.00
C LEU A 145 -7.34 -9.69 -4.53
N VAL A 146 -6.34 -10.08 -5.31
CA VAL A 146 -6.41 -10.09 -6.79
C VAL A 146 -7.48 -11.05 -7.29
N THR A 147 -7.58 -12.24 -6.68
CA THR A 147 -8.62 -13.23 -7.01
C THR A 147 -10.01 -12.69 -6.72
N SER A 148 -10.22 -12.11 -5.54
CA SER A 148 -11.49 -11.47 -5.17
C SER A 148 -11.84 -10.32 -6.11
N HIS A 149 -10.86 -9.50 -6.51
CA HIS A 149 -11.04 -8.42 -7.47
C HIS A 149 -11.57 -8.95 -8.80
N ARG A 150 -10.92 -9.95 -9.38
CA ARG A 150 -11.31 -10.54 -10.66
C ARG A 150 -12.68 -11.23 -10.59
N GLN A 151 -13.02 -11.85 -9.46
CA GLN A 151 -14.32 -12.49 -9.24
C GLN A 151 -15.45 -11.49 -9.02
N SER A 152 -15.17 -10.34 -8.42
CA SER A 152 -16.17 -9.31 -8.13
C SER A 152 -16.76 -8.67 -9.38
N GLY A 153 -16.03 -8.70 -10.50
CA GLY A 153 -16.39 -7.97 -11.72
C GLY A 153 -16.34 -6.45 -11.57
N LYS A 154 -15.90 -5.93 -10.42
CA LYS A 154 -15.75 -4.49 -10.18
C LYS A 154 -14.39 -4.02 -10.73
N PRO A 155 -14.32 -2.83 -11.34
CA PRO A 155 -13.07 -2.32 -11.88
C PRO A 155 -12.05 -1.92 -10.81
N MET A 156 -12.48 -1.74 -9.55
CA MET A 156 -11.59 -1.50 -8.41
C MET A 156 -12.04 -2.31 -7.20
N THR A 157 -11.08 -2.85 -6.46
CA THR A 157 -11.30 -3.53 -5.17
C THR A 157 -10.34 -2.97 -4.12
N VAL A 158 -10.88 -2.69 -2.95
CA VAL A 158 -10.14 -2.14 -1.81
C VAL A 158 -10.09 -3.16 -0.69
N ALA A 159 -8.92 -3.38 -0.10
CA ALA A 159 -8.83 -4.16 1.13
C ALA A 159 -9.37 -3.35 2.31
N GLY A 160 -10.32 -3.93 3.02
CA GLY A 160 -10.95 -3.35 4.20
C GLY A 160 -10.82 -4.23 5.43
N LEU A 161 -10.74 -3.60 6.60
CA LEU A 161 -10.63 -4.28 7.90
C LEU A 161 -11.63 -3.68 8.88
N PRO A 162 -12.40 -4.50 9.62
CA PRO A 162 -13.21 -4.02 10.73
C PRO A 162 -12.34 -3.52 11.88
N VAL A 163 -12.43 -2.22 12.21
CA VAL A 163 -11.71 -1.59 13.32
C VAL A 163 -12.70 -1.03 14.35
N PRO A 164 -12.31 -0.86 15.63
CA PRO A 164 -13.15 -0.17 16.61
C PRO A 164 -13.56 1.24 16.12
N LEU A 165 -14.77 1.68 16.42
CA LEU A 165 -15.25 3.01 16.03
C LEU A 165 -14.35 4.15 16.53
N SER A 166 -13.73 3.98 17.69
CA SER A 166 -12.80 4.95 18.27
C SER A 166 -11.52 5.13 17.43
N GLU A 167 -11.09 4.11 16.71
CA GLU A 167 -9.90 4.14 15.84
C GLU A 167 -10.26 4.58 14.42
N ALA A 168 -11.50 4.35 14.00
CA ALA A 168 -11.96 4.54 12.62
C ALA A 168 -11.92 6.02 12.15
N THR A 169 -11.89 6.98 13.06
CA THR A 169 -11.75 8.41 12.74
C THR A 169 -10.42 8.77 12.08
N GLY A 170 -9.42 7.88 12.18
CA GLY A 170 -8.10 8.06 11.55
C GLY A 170 -8.03 7.55 10.10
N PHE A 171 -9.05 6.85 9.61
CA PHE A 171 -9.04 6.11 8.34
C PHE A 171 -10.18 6.53 7.42
N GLY A 172 -10.01 6.23 6.13
CA GLY A 172 -11.15 6.17 5.23
C GLY A 172 -12.04 4.98 5.60
N VAL A 173 -13.35 5.17 5.64
CA VAL A 173 -14.32 4.17 6.11
C VAL A 173 -15.37 3.90 5.06
N PHE A 174 -15.68 2.61 4.87
CA PHE A 174 -16.75 2.16 3.99
C PHE A 174 -18.05 1.90 4.77
N GLU A 175 -19.15 2.33 4.19
CA GLU A 175 -20.46 1.77 4.43
C GLU A 175 -20.71 0.73 3.33
N VAL A 176 -20.96 -0.52 3.71
CA VAL A 176 -21.15 -1.62 2.76
C VAL A 176 -22.57 -2.15 2.79
N GLU A 177 -23.04 -2.62 1.63
CA GLU A 177 -24.27 -3.35 1.47
C GLU A 177 -23.98 -4.81 1.09
N GLY A 178 -24.50 -5.76 1.85
CA GLY A 178 -24.11 -7.15 1.70
C GLY A 178 -22.63 -7.37 2.04
N ALA A 179 -22.02 -8.41 1.45
CA ALA A 179 -20.68 -8.84 1.82
C ALA A 179 -19.54 -7.99 1.23
N CYS A 180 -19.74 -7.32 0.08
CA CYS A 180 -18.61 -6.75 -0.69
C CYS A 180 -18.93 -5.49 -1.50
N HIS A 181 -20.14 -4.93 -1.41
CA HIS A 181 -20.55 -3.77 -2.19
C HIS A 181 -20.35 -2.48 -1.38
N ALA A 182 -19.43 -1.61 -1.81
CA ALA A 182 -19.25 -0.30 -1.20
C ALA A 182 -20.41 0.62 -1.61
N LYS A 183 -21.22 1.05 -0.63
CA LYS A 183 -22.32 1.98 -0.81
C LYS A 183 -21.88 3.43 -0.66
N ARG A 184 -20.97 3.67 0.28
CA ARG A 184 -20.44 4.98 0.60
C ARG A 184 -19.01 4.86 1.10
N PHE A 185 -18.20 5.87 0.82
CA PHE A 185 -16.86 6.02 1.39
C PHE A 185 -16.72 7.43 1.98
N VAL A 186 -16.14 7.51 3.16
CA VAL A 186 -15.87 8.79 3.84
C VAL A 186 -14.46 8.77 4.39
N GLU A 187 -13.63 9.71 3.93
CA GLU A 187 -12.26 9.86 4.42
C GLU A 187 -12.26 10.54 5.79
N LYS A 188 -11.69 9.87 6.78
CA LYS A 188 -11.51 10.34 8.17
C LYS A 188 -12.75 10.98 8.79
N PRO A 189 -13.88 10.27 8.83
CA PRO A 189 -15.13 10.82 9.34
C PRO A 189 -15.05 11.11 10.83
N LYS A 190 -15.63 12.25 11.26
CA LYS A 190 -15.78 12.55 12.70
C LYS A 190 -16.70 11.54 13.40
N THR A 191 -17.69 11.04 12.67
CA THR A 191 -18.63 10.00 13.12
C THR A 191 -18.59 8.86 12.11
N PRO A 192 -17.75 7.83 12.35
CA PRO A 192 -17.64 6.70 11.43
C PRO A 192 -18.96 5.92 11.34
N PRO A 193 -19.39 5.49 10.14
CA PRO A 193 -20.53 4.59 9.99
C PRO A 193 -20.18 3.23 10.62
N ALA A 194 -21.07 2.76 11.49
CA ALA A 194 -20.96 1.43 12.10
C ALA A 194 -21.33 0.35 11.08
N MET A 195 -20.71 -0.82 11.21
CA MET A 195 -21.11 -2.01 10.46
C MET A 195 -22.42 -2.58 11.01
N ALA A 196 -23.33 -2.99 10.12
CA ALA A 196 -24.63 -3.55 10.54
C ALA A 196 -24.48 -4.82 11.41
N GLU A 197 -23.49 -5.67 11.08
CA GLU A 197 -23.23 -6.93 11.78
C GLU A 197 -22.29 -6.78 13.00
N ALA A 198 -21.66 -5.61 13.16
CA ALA A 198 -20.76 -5.29 14.27
C ALA A 198 -20.87 -3.80 14.62
N PRO A 199 -21.88 -3.39 15.42
CA PRO A 199 -22.21 -1.98 15.66
C PRO A 199 -21.12 -1.20 16.44
N ASP A 200 -20.18 -1.87 17.05
CA ASP A 200 -19.00 -1.30 17.73
C ASP A 200 -17.81 -1.09 16.79
N ARG A 201 -17.94 -1.49 15.49
CA ARG A 201 -16.87 -1.45 14.49
C ARG A 201 -17.28 -0.69 13.24
N ALA A 202 -16.27 -0.19 12.53
CA ALA A 202 -16.40 0.36 11.19
C ALA A 202 -15.46 -0.36 10.23
N LEU A 203 -15.79 -0.43 8.94
CA LEU A 203 -14.95 -1.05 7.92
C LEU A 203 -13.95 -0.03 7.38
N ALA A 204 -12.72 -0.06 7.87
CA ALA A 204 -11.66 0.85 7.47
C ALA A 204 -10.98 0.38 6.18
N SER A 205 -10.64 1.33 5.31
CA SER A 205 -9.75 1.11 4.17
C SER A 205 -8.31 0.89 4.65
N MET A 206 -7.66 -0.14 4.15
CA MET A 206 -6.26 -0.43 4.44
C MET A 206 -5.27 0.34 3.55
N GLY A 207 -5.76 1.17 2.61
CA GLY A 207 -4.88 1.83 1.64
C GLY A 207 -4.23 0.85 0.64
N ILE A 208 -4.85 -0.28 0.42
CA ILE A 208 -4.39 -1.33 -0.50
C ILE A 208 -5.48 -1.54 -1.54
N TYR A 209 -5.11 -1.40 -2.82
CA TYR A 209 -6.06 -1.41 -3.92
C TYR A 209 -5.61 -2.34 -5.04
N VAL A 210 -6.58 -2.98 -5.70
CA VAL A 210 -6.39 -3.58 -7.03
C VAL A 210 -7.37 -2.89 -7.97
N ALA A 211 -6.87 -2.41 -9.10
CA ALA A 211 -7.72 -1.78 -10.10
C ALA A 211 -7.37 -2.26 -11.51
N GLN A 212 -8.37 -2.50 -12.34
CA GLN A 212 -8.20 -2.68 -13.77
C GLN A 212 -7.51 -1.43 -14.32
N TRP A 213 -6.35 -1.60 -14.94
CA TRP A 213 -5.54 -0.46 -15.39
C TRP A 213 -6.29 0.43 -16.38
N SER A 214 -6.97 -0.15 -17.34
CA SER A 214 -7.74 0.60 -18.34
C SER A 214 -8.83 1.51 -17.73
N TRP A 215 -9.47 1.06 -16.64
CA TRP A 215 -10.43 1.86 -15.90
C TRP A 215 -9.72 2.95 -15.09
N LEU A 216 -8.69 2.59 -14.32
CA LEU A 216 -7.95 3.55 -13.48
C LEU A 216 -7.32 4.64 -14.34
N ARG A 217 -6.73 4.27 -15.49
CA ARG A 217 -6.17 5.21 -16.48
C ARG A 217 -7.15 6.29 -16.91
N ARG A 218 -8.43 5.92 -17.13
CA ARG A 218 -9.49 6.89 -17.47
C ARG A 218 -9.82 7.81 -16.30
N ILE A 219 -9.90 7.26 -15.07
CA ILE A 219 -10.16 8.06 -13.88
C ILE A 219 -9.03 9.07 -13.64
N LEU A 220 -7.79 8.65 -13.77
CA LEU A 220 -6.61 9.51 -13.58
C LEU A 220 -6.48 10.60 -14.63
N ASN A 221 -7.08 10.42 -15.82
CA ASN A 221 -7.13 11.44 -16.89
C ASN A 221 -8.31 12.42 -16.77
N ALA A 222 -9.13 12.33 -15.73
CA ALA A 222 -10.25 13.23 -15.55
C ALA A 222 -9.80 14.68 -15.33
N THR A 223 -10.69 15.63 -15.62
CA THR A 223 -10.46 17.06 -15.36
C THR A 223 -11.47 17.57 -14.33
N PRO A 224 -11.04 18.06 -13.16
CA PRO A 224 -9.65 18.10 -12.69
C PRO A 224 -9.09 16.70 -12.42
N MET A 225 -7.77 16.54 -12.61
CA MET A 225 -7.07 15.29 -12.32
C MET A 225 -7.15 14.98 -10.81
N PRO A 226 -7.50 13.74 -10.43
CA PRO A 226 -7.49 13.35 -9.02
C PRO A 226 -6.05 13.27 -8.49
N MET A 227 -5.84 13.84 -7.29
CA MET A 227 -4.52 13.89 -6.65
C MET A 227 -4.33 12.76 -5.65
N ASP A 228 -5.41 12.35 -4.97
CA ASP A 228 -5.34 11.37 -3.87
C ASP A 228 -6.37 10.26 -4.03
N PHE A 229 -5.96 9.00 -3.69
CA PHE A 229 -6.90 7.88 -3.79
C PHE A 229 -8.05 8.00 -2.81
N GLY A 230 -7.79 8.38 -1.56
CA GLY A 230 -8.81 8.46 -0.51
C GLY A 230 -9.76 9.63 -0.69
N ASN A 231 -9.24 10.79 -1.06
CA ASN A 231 -10.03 12.01 -1.19
C ASN A 231 -10.72 12.19 -2.55
N ASP A 232 -10.10 11.69 -3.64
CA ASP A 232 -10.57 12.01 -4.98
C ASP A 232 -11.06 10.78 -5.75
N VAL A 233 -10.28 9.68 -5.75
CA VAL A 233 -10.59 8.50 -6.57
C VAL A 233 -11.71 7.67 -5.93
N LEU A 234 -11.55 7.28 -4.67
CA LEU A 234 -12.50 6.40 -3.99
C LEU A 234 -13.91 6.97 -3.88
N PRO A 235 -14.13 8.22 -3.45
CA PRO A 235 -15.48 8.77 -3.35
C PRO A 235 -16.21 8.71 -4.69
N ARG A 236 -15.56 9.12 -5.77
CA ARG A 236 -16.15 9.09 -7.14
C ARG A 236 -16.42 7.67 -7.63
N ALA A 237 -15.48 6.76 -7.40
CA ALA A 237 -15.62 5.36 -7.81
C ALA A 237 -16.73 4.62 -7.05
N VAL A 238 -16.91 4.91 -5.76
CA VAL A 238 -18.00 4.35 -4.96
C VAL A 238 -19.35 4.90 -5.39
N GLU A 239 -19.44 6.21 -5.69
CA GLU A 239 -20.68 6.86 -6.13
C GLU A 239 -21.25 6.22 -7.41
N VAL A 240 -20.40 5.80 -8.34
CA VAL A 240 -20.80 5.13 -9.59
C VAL A 240 -20.89 3.60 -9.46
N GLY A 241 -20.64 3.05 -8.26
CA GLY A 241 -20.74 1.63 -7.99
C GLY A 241 -19.60 0.77 -8.52
N ASP A 242 -18.44 1.36 -8.80
CA ASP A 242 -17.27 0.70 -9.39
C ASP A 242 -16.33 0.06 -8.37
N VAL A 243 -16.65 0.13 -7.06
CA VAL A 243 -15.77 -0.37 -6.00
C VAL A 243 -16.35 -1.60 -5.31
N GLY A 244 -15.57 -2.67 -5.25
CA GLY A 244 -15.76 -3.81 -4.35
C GLY A 244 -14.87 -3.66 -3.11
N VAL A 245 -15.25 -4.31 -2.01
CA VAL A 245 -14.44 -4.38 -0.79
C VAL A 245 -14.03 -5.81 -0.52
N PHE A 246 -12.74 -6.04 -0.41
CA PHE A 246 -12.18 -7.30 0.09
C PHE A 246 -12.03 -7.19 1.60
N CYS A 247 -12.88 -7.89 2.34
CA CYS A 247 -12.78 -7.94 3.80
C CYS A 247 -11.57 -8.79 4.18
N PHE A 248 -10.51 -8.11 4.66
CA PHE A 248 -9.30 -8.78 5.10
C PHE A 248 -9.58 -9.62 6.35
N ALA A 249 -9.24 -10.89 6.28
CA ALA A 249 -9.40 -11.86 7.36
C ALA A 249 -8.09 -12.60 7.66
N ASP A 250 -7.89 -12.98 8.90
CA ASP A 250 -6.79 -13.89 9.25
C ASP A 250 -7.06 -15.27 8.62
N PRO A 251 -6.05 -15.97 8.08
CA PRO A 251 -6.21 -17.34 7.59
C PRO A 251 -6.79 -18.29 8.64
N ASN A 252 -6.57 -18.02 9.91
CA ASN A 252 -7.25 -18.70 11.01
C ASN A 252 -8.51 -17.90 11.41
N PRO A 253 -9.73 -18.43 11.15
CA PRO A 253 -10.97 -17.72 11.41
C PRO A 253 -11.25 -17.43 12.90
N LYS A 254 -10.45 -18.01 13.80
CA LYS A 254 -10.51 -17.74 15.24
C LYS A 254 -9.63 -16.57 15.68
N LYS A 255 -8.84 -16.01 14.76
CA LYS A 255 -7.97 -14.86 15.03
C LYS A 255 -8.53 -13.59 14.40
N THR A 256 -8.40 -12.47 15.11
CA THR A 256 -8.60 -11.15 14.52
C THR A 256 -7.40 -10.84 13.61
N PRO A 257 -7.64 -10.41 12.36
CA PRO A 257 -6.54 -10.00 11.48
C PRO A 257 -5.74 -8.87 12.12
N TYR A 258 -4.43 -8.95 12.00
CA TYR A 258 -3.54 -7.91 12.50
C TYR A 258 -3.19 -6.92 11.40
N TRP A 259 -3.50 -5.67 11.66
CA TRP A 259 -3.09 -4.53 10.83
C TRP A 259 -2.89 -3.31 11.74
N ARG A 260 -1.78 -2.58 11.56
CA ARG A 260 -1.47 -1.36 12.28
C ARG A 260 -0.99 -0.27 11.33
N ASP A 261 -1.65 0.88 11.35
CA ASP A 261 -1.06 2.13 10.86
C ASP A 261 -0.12 2.67 11.95
N VAL A 262 1.17 2.50 11.74
CA VAL A 262 2.22 2.97 12.66
C VAL A 262 2.54 4.45 12.38
N GLY A 263 1.52 5.28 12.32
CA GLY A 263 1.61 6.69 11.95
C GLY A 263 2.02 7.64 13.07
N THR A 264 2.07 7.18 14.31
CA THR A 264 2.53 7.94 15.48
C THR A 264 3.57 7.14 16.25
N VAL A 265 4.36 7.82 17.10
CA VAL A 265 5.38 7.15 17.94
C VAL A 265 4.71 6.10 18.83
N ASP A 266 3.60 6.44 19.48
CA ASP A 266 2.88 5.51 20.38
C ASP A 266 2.35 4.28 19.62
N ALA A 267 1.80 4.47 18.41
CA ALA A 267 1.33 3.37 17.57
C ALA A 267 2.48 2.45 17.12
N LEU A 268 3.64 3.03 16.77
CA LEU A 268 4.84 2.28 16.39
C LEU A 268 5.37 1.47 17.58
N GLU A 269 5.51 2.09 18.76
CA GLU A 269 5.98 1.41 19.96
C GLU A 269 5.00 0.32 20.42
N SER A 270 3.69 0.57 20.29
CA SER A 270 2.67 -0.45 20.58
C SER A 270 2.83 -1.65 19.62
N ALA A 271 2.98 -1.37 18.33
CA ALA A 271 3.18 -2.43 17.33
C ALA A 271 4.47 -3.24 17.60
N ARG A 272 5.58 -2.60 17.98
CA ARG A 272 6.82 -3.29 18.37
C ARG A 272 6.60 -4.24 19.55
N ARG A 273 5.93 -3.76 20.60
CA ARG A 273 5.60 -4.58 21.78
C ARG A 273 4.73 -5.81 21.43
N ASP A 274 3.82 -5.70 20.48
CA ASP A 274 3.00 -6.82 20.02
C ASP A 274 3.87 -7.99 19.51
N PHE A 275 5.04 -7.70 18.93
CA PHE A 275 5.97 -8.71 18.41
C PHE A 275 7.05 -9.18 19.42
N GLU A 276 7.23 -8.48 20.53
CA GLU A 276 8.15 -8.88 21.60
C GLU A 276 7.52 -9.90 22.56
N THR A 277 6.22 -10.16 22.43
CA THR A 277 5.50 -11.14 23.24
C THR A 277 5.63 -12.57 22.69
N PRO A 278 5.49 -13.62 23.51
CA PRO A 278 5.44 -15.01 23.04
C PRO A 278 4.26 -15.28 22.08
N LYS A 279 3.18 -14.49 22.18
CA LYS A 279 2.00 -14.58 21.32
C LYS A 279 2.05 -13.53 20.22
N ARG A 280 3.06 -13.61 19.36
CA ARG A 280 3.19 -12.71 18.21
C ARG A 280 1.97 -12.80 17.29
N PRO A 281 1.55 -11.68 16.68
CA PRO A 281 0.45 -11.69 15.70
C PRO A 281 0.73 -12.63 14.54
N PHE A 282 1.95 -12.58 14.01
CA PHE A 282 2.50 -13.44 12.95
C PHE A 282 4.03 -13.44 13.00
N SER A 283 4.68 -14.23 12.17
CA SER A 283 6.16 -14.27 12.10
C SER A 283 6.71 -12.99 11.49
N LEU A 284 7.74 -12.41 12.11
CA LEU A 284 8.44 -11.27 11.53
C LEU A 284 8.99 -11.61 10.14
N PRO A 285 9.01 -10.65 9.20
CA PRO A 285 9.71 -10.81 7.94
C PRO A 285 11.17 -11.22 8.17
N ILE A 286 11.68 -12.07 7.29
CA ILE A 286 13.10 -12.40 7.24
C ILE A 286 13.70 -11.55 6.14
N LEU A 287 14.69 -10.69 6.50
CA LEU A 287 15.45 -9.98 5.49
C LEU A 287 16.20 -10.99 4.64
N PRO A 288 16.04 -10.96 3.33
CA PRO A 288 16.85 -11.79 2.46
C PRO A 288 18.32 -11.44 2.66
N ASN A 289 19.11 -12.42 3.07
CA ASN A 289 20.55 -12.23 3.17
C ASN A 289 21.10 -11.93 1.78
N ASN A 290 21.94 -10.90 1.68
CA ASN A 290 22.77 -10.71 0.50
C ASN A 290 23.75 -11.88 0.40
N VAL A 291 23.31 -13.01 -0.17
CA VAL A 291 24.20 -13.98 -0.79
C VAL A 291 24.50 -13.44 -2.20
N ALA A 292 24.95 -12.22 -2.25
CA ALA A 292 25.48 -11.63 -3.45
C ALA A 292 26.99 -11.63 -3.27
N ALA A 293 27.60 -12.64 -3.89
CA ALA A 293 28.77 -12.44 -4.69
C ALA A 293 29.71 -11.30 -4.25
N TYR A 294 30.66 -11.63 -3.39
CA TYR A 294 31.98 -11.08 -3.64
C TYR A 294 32.76 -12.12 -4.46
N PRO A 295 33.30 -11.72 -5.60
CA PRO A 295 34.15 -12.56 -6.42
C PRO A 295 35.41 -12.95 -5.68
#